data_19e29e8f180518edba71bc6ea8ec70be
#
_entry.id   19e29e8f180518edba71bc6ea8ec70be
#
_cell.length_a   1.000
_cell.length_b   1.000
_cell.length_c   1.000
_cell.angle_alpha   90.00
_cell.angle_beta   90.00
_cell.angle_gamma   90.00
#
_symmetry.space_group_name_H-M   'P 1'
#
loop_
_entity.id
_entity.type
_entity.pdbx_description
1 polymer ?
#
loop_
_entity_poly.entity_id
_entity_poly.type
_entity_poly.pdbx_seq_one_letter_code
_entity_poly.pdbx_strand_id
1 'polypeptide(L)'
;MPYSRRKPAARLDPRGPLVFDTRTLPRRPGSARTETRTVPAPADLHAGLAGVPEGSDLRLDVTLESVTEGVLVTAKAAPPITGECARCLEPVAQTIEVKCQELFSYEQDVGDADEDGYALDGDLLDLEPVLRDALVLALPLAPLCRQDCPGLCAECGALLAKAGPEHGHERAIDPRWAGLRQQMTRAEPVGSPAPETRKESGRGRP
;
A
#
# COMPACT_ATOMS: atom_id res chain seq x y z
N MET A 1 -4.55 -28.61 -9.68
CA MET A 1 -5.23 -28.08 -8.50
C MET A 1 -6.67 -27.85 -8.92
N PRO A 2 -7.69 -28.48 -8.33
CA PRO A 2 -9.08 -28.24 -8.74
C PRO A 2 -9.53 -26.89 -8.19
N TYR A 3 -9.90 -25.99 -9.07
CA TYR A 3 -10.55 -24.71 -8.79
C TYR A 3 -11.79 -24.95 -7.90
N SER A 4 -11.80 -24.37 -6.74
CA SER A 4 -12.93 -24.39 -5.82
C SER A 4 -14.05 -23.56 -6.44
N ARG A 5 -15.15 -24.21 -6.85
CA ARG A 5 -16.39 -23.52 -7.22
C ARG A 5 -16.79 -22.61 -6.07
N ARG A 6 -16.81 -21.30 -6.29
CA ARG A 6 -17.40 -20.36 -5.33
C ARG A 6 -18.81 -20.85 -5.03
N LYS A 7 -19.12 -21.02 -3.74
CA LYS A 7 -20.51 -21.27 -3.29
C LYS A 7 -21.40 -20.16 -3.86
N PRO A 8 -22.66 -20.47 -4.23
CA PRO A 8 -23.63 -19.43 -4.56
C PRO A 8 -23.66 -18.44 -3.38
N ALA A 9 -23.38 -17.17 -3.69
CA ALA A 9 -23.33 -16.12 -2.69
C ALA A 9 -24.66 -16.09 -1.92
N ALA A 10 -24.58 -16.09 -0.60
CA ALA A 10 -25.77 -15.84 0.22
C ALA A 10 -26.31 -14.48 -0.20
N ARG A 11 -27.66 -14.38 -0.32
CA ARG A 11 -28.34 -13.14 -0.70
C ARG A 11 -27.87 -12.01 0.18
N LEU A 12 -27.47 -10.88 -0.41
CA LEU A 12 -26.94 -9.73 0.33
C LEU A 12 -27.97 -9.19 1.33
N ASP A 13 -27.52 -8.87 2.54
CA ASP A 13 -28.36 -8.16 3.53
C ASP A 13 -28.36 -6.65 3.17
N PRO A 14 -29.54 -6.08 2.84
CA PRO A 14 -29.63 -4.65 2.53
C PRO A 14 -29.22 -3.74 3.70
N ARG A 15 -29.10 -4.27 4.91
CA ARG A 15 -28.65 -3.54 6.11
C ARG A 15 -27.16 -3.66 6.36
N GLY A 16 -26.45 -4.43 5.55
CA GLY A 16 -25.00 -4.56 5.66
C GLY A 16 -24.29 -3.19 5.58
N PRO A 17 -23.29 -2.95 6.41
CA PRO A 17 -22.64 -1.63 6.48
C PRO A 17 -21.99 -1.22 5.17
N LEU A 18 -21.54 -2.18 4.36
CA LEU A 18 -20.88 -1.99 3.06
C LEU A 18 -21.78 -2.36 1.87
N VAL A 19 -23.08 -2.64 2.13
CA VAL A 19 -24.06 -2.89 1.09
C VAL A 19 -24.76 -1.59 0.69
N PHE A 20 -24.81 -1.33 -0.62
CA PHE A 20 -25.41 -0.13 -1.21
C PHE A 20 -26.61 -0.51 -2.06
N ASP A 21 -27.70 0.22 -1.89
CA ASP A 21 -28.94 0.06 -2.65
C ASP A 21 -28.94 1.00 -3.86
N THR A 22 -29.01 0.44 -5.05
CA THR A 22 -28.97 1.18 -6.31
C THR A 22 -30.35 1.54 -6.85
N ARG A 23 -31.47 1.15 -6.21
CA ARG A 23 -32.86 1.42 -6.68
C ARG A 23 -33.15 2.90 -6.88
N THR A 24 -32.52 3.77 -6.08
CA THR A 24 -32.71 5.22 -6.19
C THR A 24 -31.76 5.87 -7.20
N LEU A 25 -30.85 5.12 -7.79
CA LEU A 25 -29.98 5.58 -8.88
C LEU A 25 -30.69 5.33 -10.20
N PRO A 26 -31.03 6.40 -10.99
CA PRO A 26 -31.63 6.18 -12.29
C PRO A 26 -30.70 5.38 -13.20
N ARG A 27 -31.24 4.38 -13.90
CA ARG A 27 -30.46 3.53 -14.84
C ARG A 27 -30.10 4.27 -16.15
N ARG A 28 -30.15 5.59 -16.16
CA ARG A 28 -29.73 6.42 -17.28
C ARG A 28 -28.22 6.64 -17.17
N PRO A 29 -27.42 6.29 -18.18
CA PRO A 29 -25.98 6.54 -18.20
C PRO A 29 -25.63 7.99 -17.88
N GLY A 30 -24.63 8.19 -16.99
CA GLY A 30 -24.24 9.49 -16.48
C GLY A 30 -25.02 9.99 -15.26
N SER A 31 -26.05 9.23 -14.81
CA SER A 31 -26.69 9.51 -13.51
C SER A 31 -25.74 9.10 -12.39
N ALA A 32 -25.49 10.01 -11.44
CA ALA A 32 -24.60 9.72 -10.32
C ALA A 32 -25.23 10.09 -8.98
N ARG A 33 -24.82 9.38 -7.93
CA ARG A 33 -25.17 9.66 -6.53
C ARG A 33 -23.95 9.49 -5.67
N THR A 34 -23.69 10.46 -4.82
CA THR A 34 -22.61 10.41 -3.83
C THR A 34 -23.20 10.22 -2.44
N GLU A 35 -22.56 9.38 -1.63
CA GLU A 35 -22.97 9.04 -0.29
C GLU A 35 -21.74 8.94 0.62
N THR A 36 -21.81 9.53 1.81
CA THR A 36 -20.78 9.40 2.84
C THR A 36 -21.32 8.54 3.96
N ARG A 37 -20.57 7.53 4.37
CA ARG A 37 -20.87 6.65 5.49
C ARG A 37 -19.69 6.52 6.43
N THR A 38 -19.97 6.28 7.70
CA THR A 38 -18.96 5.76 8.65
C THR A 38 -19.39 4.37 9.04
N VAL A 39 -18.54 3.39 8.81
CA VAL A 39 -18.82 1.98 9.06
C VAL A 39 -17.69 1.37 9.90
N PRO A 40 -17.94 0.31 10.66
CA PRO A 40 -16.86 -0.42 11.32
C PRO A 40 -15.98 -1.11 10.28
N ALA A 41 -14.67 -1.04 10.47
CA ALA A 41 -13.72 -1.73 9.61
C ALA A 41 -13.94 -3.25 9.71
N PRO A 42 -13.96 -3.97 8.58
CA PRO A 42 -14.01 -5.43 8.55
C PRO A 42 -12.81 -6.07 9.27
N ALA A 43 -12.99 -7.32 9.69
CA ALA A 43 -11.90 -8.11 10.24
C ALA A 43 -10.83 -8.45 9.19
N ASP A 44 -9.65 -8.88 9.64
CA ASP A 44 -8.56 -9.40 8.79
C ASP A 44 -8.02 -8.43 7.72
N LEU A 45 -8.01 -7.13 8.01
CA LEU A 45 -7.38 -6.11 7.16
C LEU A 45 -5.94 -5.87 7.61
N HIS A 46 -5.02 -6.75 7.23
CA HIS A 46 -3.61 -6.64 7.61
C HIS A 46 -2.66 -7.06 6.48
N ALA A 47 -1.48 -6.46 6.45
CA ALA A 47 -0.38 -6.83 5.57
C ALA A 47 0.96 -6.60 6.28
N GLY A 48 1.76 -7.66 6.39
CA GLY A 48 3.06 -7.60 7.07
C GLY A 48 2.96 -7.12 8.52
N LEU A 49 3.53 -5.95 8.81
CA LEU A 49 3.61 -5.38 10.17
C LEU A 49 2.53 -4.32 10.45
N ALA A 50 1.61 -4.09 9.52
CA ALA A 50 0.56 -3.07 9.65
C ALA A 50 -0.82 -3.64 9.34
N GLY A 51 -1.85 -3.05 9.96
CA GLY A 51 -3.23 -3.39 9.69
C GLY A 51 -4.20 -2.31 10.12
N VAL A 52 -5.43 -2.41 9.63
CA VAL A 52 -6.56 -1.59 10.09
C VAL A 52 -7.18 -2.31 11.28
N PRO A 53 -7.30 -1.68 12.46
CA PRO A 53 -7.93 -2.32 13.61
C PRO A 53 -9.40 -2.68 13.30
N GLU A 54 -9.77 -3.93 13.55
CA GLU A 54 -11.15 -4.40 13.40
C GLU A 54 -12.12 -3.52 14.18
N GLY A 55 -13.25 -3.18 13.56
CA GLY A 55 -14.27 -2.35 14.18
C GLY A 55 -13.93 -0.87 14.34
N SER A 56 -12.72 -0.44 13.90
CA SER A 56 -12.39 0.99 13.89
C SER A 56 -13.28 1.74 12.92
N ASP A 57 -13.52 3.04 13.19
CA ASP A 57 -14.34 3.89 12.34
C ASP A 57 -13.68 4.08 10.97
N LEU A 58 -14.33 3.57 9.94
CA LEU A 58 -13.93 3.73 8.55
C LEU A 58 -14.88 4.70 7.86
N ARG A 59 -14.40 5.92 7.61
CA ARG A 59 -15.13 6.89 6.81
C ARG A 59 -14.96 6.57 5.33
N LEU A 60 -16.10 6.46 4.64
CA LEU A 60 -16.22 6.16 3.22
C LEU A 60 -16.95 7.30 2.50
N ASP A 61 -16.37 7.78 1.42
CA ASP A 61 -17.04 8.65 0.44
C ASP A 61 -17.20 7.83 -0.85
N VAL A 62 -18.45 7.46 -1.17
CA VAL A 62 -18.78 6.55 -2.28
C VAL A 62 -19.60 7.28 -3.33
N THR A 63 -19.19 7.22 -4.57
CA THR A 63 -19.94 7.68 -5.73
C THR A 63 -20.36 6.48 -6.56
N LEU A 64 -21.65 6.36 -6.79
CA LEU A 64 -22.29 5.38 -7.65
C LEU A 64 -22.69 6.10 -8.96
N GLU A 65 -22.20 5.63 -10.08
CA GLU A 65 -22.52 6.19 -11.40
C GLU A 65 -23.12 5.09 -12.29
N SER A 66 -24.30 5.37 -12.85
CA SER A 66 -24.95 4.47 -13.79
C SER A 66 -24.24 4.56 -15.14
N VAL A 67 -23.80 3.42 -15.65
CA VAL A 67 -23.24 3.25 -16.99
C VAL A 67 -24.05 2.22 -17.78
N THR A 68 -23.75 2.01 -19.04
CA THR A 68 -24.53 1.10 -19.90
C THR A 68 -24.53 -0.32 -19.38
N GLU A 69 -23.41 -0.80 -18.88
CA GLU A 69 -23.19 -2.20 -18.50
C GLU A 69 -23.45 -2.48 -17.01
N GLY A 70 -23.57 -1.41 -16.19
CA GLY A 70 -23.69 -1.59 -14.75
C GLY A 70 -23.66 -0.30 -13.95
N VAL A 71 -23.12 -0.40 -12.76
CA VAL A 71 -22.86 0.72 -11.85
C VAL A 71 -21.37 0.83 -11.61
N LEU A 72 -20.77 1.93 -12.06
CA LEU A 72 -19.39 2.27 -11.76
C LEU A 72 -19.33 2.86 -10.34
N VAL A 73 -18.58 2.21 -9.48
CA VAL A 73 -18.40 2.62 -8.08
C VAL A 73 -17.03 3.20 -7.89
N THR A 74 -16.99 4.43 -7.39
CA THR A 74 -15.74 5.06 -6.93
C THR A 74 -15.84 5.24 -5.43
N ALA A 75 -14.94 4.61 -4.66
CA ALA A 75 -14.89 4.76 -3.22
C ALA A 75 -13.56 5.35 -2.77
N LYS A 76 -13.63 6.23 -1.76
CA LYS A 76 -12.48 6.77 -1.04
C LYS A 76 -12.62 6.43 0.44
N ALA A 77 -11.54 5.98 1.03
CA ALA A 77 -11.47 5.62 2.44
C ALA A 77 -10.23 6.22 3.09
N ALA A 78 -10.34 6.55 4.38
CA ALA A 78 -9.23 7.06 5.18
C ALA A 78 -9.13 6.28 6.51
N PRO A 79 -8.75 4.98 6.48
CA PRO A 79 -8.66 4.18 7.68
C PRO A 79 -7.47 4.58 8.56
N PRO A 80 -7.63 4.48 9.89
CA PRO A 80 -6.50 4.42 10.79
C PRO A 80 -5.77 3.10 10.59
N ILE A 81 -4.45 3.12 10.56
CA ILE A 81 -3.64 1.90 10.59
C ILE A 81 -2.75 1.89 11.82
N THR A 82 -2.53 0.71 12.35
CA THR A 82 -1.63 0.45 13.46
C THR A 82 -0.65 -0.65 13.09
N GLY A 83 0.49 -0.67 13.75
CA GLY A 83 1.50 -1.68 13.49
C GLY A 83 2.79 -1.42 14.25
N GLU A 84 3.87 -2.05 13.81
CA GLU A 84 5.19 -1.88 14.37
C GLU A 84 6.17 -1.34 13.32
N CYS A 85 7.04 -0.44 13.73
CA CYS A 85 8.07 0.10 12.85
C CYS A 85 9.03 -1.03 12.41
N ALA A 86 9.19 -1.21 11.10
CA ALA A 86 10.06 -2.25 10.54
C ALA A 86 11.55 -2.10 10.92
N ARG A 87 11.96 -0.94 11.47
CA ARG A 87 13.35 -0.68 11.85
C ARG A 87 13.58 -0.71 13.36
N CYS A 88 12.68 -0.16 14.16
CA CYS A 88 12.90 0.00 15.60
C CYS A 88 11.89 -0.76 16.47
N LEU A 89 10.89 -1.40 15.86
CA LEU A 89 9.82 -2.17 16.50
C LEU A 89 8.92 -1.35 17.44
N GLU A 90 9.09 -0.03 17.47
CA GLU A 90 8.18 0.85 18.22
C GLU A 90 6.81 0.91 17.51
N PRO A 91 5.71 1.09 18.27
CA PRO A 91 4.38 1.20 17.72
C PRO A 91 4.26 2.33 16.68
N VAL A 92 3.52 2.07 15.63
CA VAL A 92 3.18 3.05 14.59
C VAL A 92 1.66 3.17 14.53
N ALA A 93 1.16 4.41 14.52
CA ALA A 93 -0.23 4.74 14.25
C ALA A 93 -0.26 5.88 13.25
N GLN A 94 -0.95 5.68 12.13
CA GLN A 94 -1.08 6.68 11.06
C GLN A 94 -2.39 6.47 10.32
N THR A 95 -2.75 7.41 9.44
CA THR A 95 -3.91 7.29 8.55
C THR A 95 -3.41 7.18 7.12
N ILE A 96 -4.01 6.31 6.33
CA ILE A 96 -3.74 6.20 4.89
C ILE A 96 -4.97 6.65 4.11
N GLU A 97 -4.75 7.12 2.89
CA GLU A 97 -5.84 7.40 1.94
C GLU A 97 -5.86 6.30 0.88
N VAL A 98 -7.05 5.72 0.68
CA VAL A 98 -7.27 4.66 -0.31
C VAL A 98 -8.38 5.08 -1.24
N LYS A 99 -8.18 4.84 -2.52
CA LYS A 99 -9.19 5.04 -3.56
C LYS A 99 -9.29 3.79 -4.40
N CYS A 100 -10.51 3.29 -4.58
CA CYS A 100 -10.81 2.22 -5.52
C CYS A 100 -11.92 2.64 -6.48
N GLN A 101 -11.95 1.99 -7.63
CA GLN A 101 -12.99 2.18 -8.64
C GLN A 101 -13.22 0.84 -9.32
N GLU A 102 -14.48 0.39 -9.32
CA GLU A 102 -14.88 -0.89 -9.89
C GLU A 102 -16.24 -0.82 -10.57
N LEU A 103 -16.43 -1.64 -11.58
CA LEU A 103 -17.69 -1.79 -12.29
C LEU A 103 -18.45 -2.99 -11.74
N PHE A 104 -19.68 -2.75 -11.29
CA PHE A 104 -20.62 -3.79 -10.90
C PHE A 104 -21.63 -3.98 -12.03
N SER A 105 -21.56 -5.11 -12.73
CA SER A 105 -22.42 -5.39 -13.88
C SER A 105 -23.87 -5.65 -13.48
N TYR A 106 -24.82 -5.28 -14.35
CA TYR A 106 -26.24 -5.61 -14.19
C TYR A 106 -26.52 -7.09 -14.47
N GLU A 107 -25.77 -7.69 -15.36
CA GLU A 107 -25.92 -9.07 -15.78
C GLU A 107 -24.96 -9.95 -15.00
N GLN A 108 -25.50 -11.04 -14.44
CA GLN A 108 -24.71 -12.14 -13.92
C GLN A 108 -24.35 -13.10 -15.07
N ASP A 109 -23.92 -12.59 -16.19
CA ASP A 109 -23.52 -13.45 -17.30
C ASP A 109 -22.28 -14.25 -16.88
N VAL A 110 -22.57 -15.47 -16.45
CA VAL A 110 -21.64 -16.56 -16.18
C VAL A 110 -21.16 -17.11 -17.53
N GLY A 111 -20.63 -16.27 -18.39
CA GLY A 111 -20.11 -16.56 -19.71
C GLY A 111 -18.64 -16.19 -19.83
N ASP A 112 -17.78 -17.16 -19.57
CA ASP A 112 -16.44 -17.42 -20.12
C ASP A 112 -15.37 -16.30 -20.25
N ALA A 113 -15.58 -15.05 -19.84
CA ALA A 113 -14.58 -14.03 -20.14
C ALA A 113 -13.90 -13.38 -18.94
N ASP A 114 -14.57 -13.18 -17.79
CA ASP A 114 -13.92 -12.57 -16.62
C ASP A 114 -14.43 -13.22 -15.33
N GLU A 115 -13.76 -14.25 -14.86
CA GLU A 115 -14.04 -14.90 -13.56
C GLU A 115 -13.85 -13.97 -12.35
N ASP A 116 -13.34 -12.76 -12.55
CA ASP A 116 -12.97 -11.80 -11.49
C ASP A 116 -13.89 -10.57 -11.43
N GLY A 117 -14.95 -10.48 -12.25
CA GLY A 117 -15.88 -9.35 -12.27
C GLY A 117 -16.83 -9.31 -11.08
N TYR A 118 -17.23 -8.09 -10.67
CA TYR A 118 -18.27 -7.87 -9.67
C TYR A 118 -19.63 -7.69 -10.34
N ALA A 119 -20.68 -8.27 -9.73
CA ALA A 119 -22.05 -8.14 -10.20
C ALA A 119 -22.98 -7.67 -9.07
N LEU A 120 -24.07 -7.03 -9.48
CA LEU A 120 -25.16 -6.68 -8.56
C LEU A 120 -25.95 -7.94 -8.16
N ASP A 121 -26.36 -8.03 -6.88
CA ASP A 121 -27.41 -8.98 -6.44
C ASP A 121 -28.79 -8.26 -6.49
N GLY A 122 -29.44 -8.33 -7.63
CA GLY A 122 -30.63 -7.54 -7.94
C GLY A 122 -30.32 -6.03 -8.03
N ASP A 123 -30.72 -5.27 -7.01
CA ASP A 123 -30.39 -3.84 -6.88
C ASP A 123 -29.38 -3.56 -5.77
N LEU A 124 -28.76 -4.58 -5.20
CA LEU A 124 -27.78 -4.45 -4.12
C LEU A 124 -26.36 -4.66 -4.64
N LEU A 125 -25.45 -3.88 -4.08
CA LEU A 125 -24.03 -3.88 -4.36
C LEU A 125 -23.27 -4.10 -3.06
N ASP A 126 -22.37 -5.09 -3.04
CA ASP A 126 -21.45 -5.33 -1.92
C ASP A 126 -20.10 -4.70 -2.21
N LEU A 127 -19.76 -3.65 -1.50
CA LEU A 127 -18.48 -2.97 -1.64
C LEU A 127 -17.36 -3.65 -0.84
N GLU A 128 -17.66 -4.56 0.10
CA GLU A 128 -16.65 -5.12 0.99
C GLU A 128 -15.48 -5.79 0.25
N PRO A 129 -15.68 -6.67 -0.76
CA PRO A 129 -14.56 -7.33 -1.42
C PRO A 129 -13.61 -6.34 -2.08
N VAL A 130 -14.14 -5.37 -2.85
CA VAL A 130 -13.36 -4.34 -3.54
C VAL A 130 -12.58 -3.47 -2.57
N LEU A 131 -13.27 -3.05 -1.50
CA LEU A 131 -12.67 -2.21 -0.47
C LEU A 131 -11.57 -2.95 0.30
N ARG A 132 -11.80 -4.23 0.63
CA ARG A 132 -10.82 -5.11 1.28
C ARG A 132 -9.55 -5.21 0.46
N ASP A 133 -9.66 -5.54 -0.82
CA ASP A 133 -8.51 -5.68 -1.72
C ASP A 133 -7.75 -4.36 -1.83
N ALA A 134 -8.45 -3.24 -2.02
CA ALA A 134 -7.84 -1.93 -2.09
C ALA A 134 -7.13 -1.52 -0.79
N LEU A 135 -7.73 -1.80 0.37
CA LEU A 135 -7.14 -1.52 1.68
C LEU A 135 -5.88 -2.35 1.91
N VAL A 136 -5.95 -3.67 1.70
CA VAL A 136 -4.82 -4.58 1.93
C VAL A 136 -3.64 -4.22 1.02
N LEU A 137 -3.90 -3.89 -0.26
CA LEU A 137 -2.85 -3.47 -1.20
C LEU A 137 -2.23 -2.11 -0.86
N ALA A 138 -2.98 -1.22 -0.20
CA ALA A 138 -2.49 0.09 0.22
C ALA A 138 -1.71 0.06 1.55
N LEU A 139 -1.82 -1.02 2.33
CA LEU A 139 -1.09 -1.15 3.59
C LEU A 139 0.42 -1.19 3.36
N PRO A 140 1.20 -0.42 4.14
CA PRO A 140 2.65 -0.48 4.05
C PRO A 140 3.18 -1.81 4.58
N LEU A 141 3.87 -2.57 3.74
CA LEU A 141 4.52 -3.84 4.14
C LEU A 141 5.61 -3.63 5.21
N ALA A 142 6.25 -2.46 5.21
CA ALA A 142 7.31 -2.08 6.13
C ALA A 142 7.04 -0.68 6.70
N PRO A 143 6.08 -0.53 7.62
CA PRO A 143 5.74 0.76 8.20
C PRO A 143 6.91 1.33 8.98
N LEU A 144 7.05 2.65 8.98
CA LEU A 144 8.10 3.36 9.70
C LEU A 144 7.48 4.37 10.66
N CYS A 145 8.02 4.49 11.87
CA CYS A 145 7.61 5.52 12.83
C CYS A 145 7.99 6.94 12.33
N ARG A 146 9.05 7.03 11.51
CA ARG A 146 9.50 8.22 10.78
C ARG A 146 10.43 7.79 9.64
N GLN A 147 10.52 8.59 8.58
CA GLN A 147 11.29 8.26 7.38
C GLN A 147 12.79 7.99 7.67
N ASP A 148 13.37 8.75 8.57
CA ASP A 148 14.77 8.70 9.00
C ASP A 148 14.99 7.82 10.24
N CYS A 149 14.09 6.89 10.55
CA CYS A 149 14.22 6.01 11.71
C CYS A 149 15.59 5.28 11.68
N PRO A 150 16.49 5.48 12.67
CA PRO A 150 17.80 4.84 12.68
C PRO A 150 17.71 3.33 13.02
N GLY A 151 16.58 2.87 13.55
CA GLY A 151 16.35 1.47 13.88
C GLY A 151 16.97 1.00 15.18
N LEU A 152 17.23 -0.30 15.22
CA LEU A 152 17.93 -1.00 16.30
C LEU A 152 19.39 -1.22 15.92
N CYS A 153 20.25 -1.27 16.90
CA CYS A 153 21.62 -1.74 16.73
C CYS A 153 21.62 -3.23 16.38
N ALA A 154 22.28 -3.59 15.30
CA ALA A 154 22.35 -4.98 14.84
C ALA A 154 23.10 -5.92 15.80
N GLU A 155 23.96 -5.39 16.68
CA GLU A 155 24.77 -6.17 17.60
C GLU A 155 24.12 -6.36 18.97
N CYS A 156 23.54 -5.30 19.54
CA CYS A 156 23.00 -5.35 20.90
C CYS A 156 21.48 -5.07 20.99
N GLY A 157 20.80 -4.79 19.88
CA GLY A 157 19.37 -4.51 19.88
C GLY A 157 18.95 -3.17 20.49
N ALA A 158 19.91 -2.32 20.89
CA ALA A 158 19.60 -1.02 21.47
C ALA A 158 18.92 -0.11 20.45
N LEU A 159 17.92 0.68 20.89
CA LEU A 159 17.28 1.71 20.07
C LEU A 159 18.30 2.81 19.75
N LEU A 160 18.73 2.89 18.48
CA LEU A 160 19.75 3.87 18.06
C LEU A 160 19.30 5.31 18.25
N ALA A 161 18.01 5.56 18.20
CA ALA A 161 17.45 6.88 18.52
C ALA A 161 17.66 7.32 19.98
N LYS A 162 17.79 6.36 20.89
CA LYS A 162 18.01 6.61 22.34
C LYS A 162 19.47 6.42 22.75
N ALA A 163 20.22 5.59 22.02
CA ALA A 163 21.59 5.24 22.35
C ALA A 163 22.59 6.37 22.07
N GLY A 164 22.22 7.34 21.23
CA GLY A 164 23.04 8.50 20.91
C GLY A 164 24.13 8.25 19.85
N PRO A 165 24.83 9.30 19.41
CA PRO A 165 25.82 9.21 18.34
C PRO A 165 27.11 8.48 18.74
N GLU A 166 27.39 8.38 20.03
CA GLU A 166 28.57 7.71 20.60
C GLU A 166 28.38 6.17 20.68
N HIS A 167 27.16 5.67 20.38
CA HIS A 167 26.89 4.24 20.43
C HIS A 167 27.60 3.52 19.29
N GLY A 168 28.56 2.70 19.62
CA GLY A 168 29.32 1.90 18.67
C GLY A 168 29.79 0.59 19.29
N HIS A 169 30.12 -0.36 18.43
CA HIS A 169 30.74 -1.62 18.80
C HIS A 169 32.01 -1.82 17.99
N GLU A 170 33.03 -2.41 18.59
CA GLU A 170 34.20 -2.85 17.84
C GLU A 170 33.78 -3.98 16.90
N ARG A 171 33.62 -3.66 15.60
CA ARG A 171 33.30 -4.68 14.61
C ARG A 171 34.50 -5.61 14.43
N ALA A 172 34.42 -6.79 15.03
CA ALA A 172 35.29 -7.90 14.63
C ALA A 172 35.01 -8.22 13.16
N ILE A 173 36.01 -8.06 12.32
CA ILE A 173 35.89 -8.42 10.91
C ILE A 173 35.89 -9.94 10.83
N ASP A 174 34.90 -10.51 10.12
CA ASP A 174 34.86 -11.95 9.84
C ASP A 174 36.22 -12.39 9.30
N PRO A 175 36.87 -13.40 9.88
CA PRO A 175 38.19 -13.90 9.47
C PRO A 175 38.29 -14.19 7.97
N ARG A 176 37.19 -14.58 7.33
CA ARG A 176 37.12 -14.82 5.88
C ARG A 176 37.41 -13.58 5.03
N TRP A 177 37.18 -12.38 5.57
CA TRP A 177 37.40 -11.08 4.89
C TRP A 177 38.72 -10.42 5.27
N ALA A 178 39.49 -11.01 6.19
CA ALA A 178 40.78 -10.45 6.64
C ALA A 178 41.77 -10.25 5.50
N GLY A 179 41.83 -11.20 4.54
CA GLY A 179 42.69 -11.08 3.36
C GLY A 179 42.31 -9.93 2.42
N LEU A 180 40.99 -9.71 2.23
CA LEU A 180 40.51 -8.59 1.41
C LEU A 180 40.87 -7.24 2.04
N ARG A 181 40.73 -7.10 3.36
CA ARG A 181 41.14 -5.88 4.07
C ARG A 181 42.61 -5.58 3.89
N GLN A 182 43.50 -6.59 3.96
CA GLN A 182 44.94 -6.40 3.70
C GLN A 182 45.23 -5.90 2.25
N GLN A 183 44.45 -6.38 1.29
CA GLN A 183 44.59 -5.90 -0.10
C GLN A 183 44.10 -4.45 -0.25
N MET A 184 43.00 -4.08 0.40
CA MET A 184 42.47 -2.71 0.35
C MET A 184 43.40 -1.70 1.05
N THR A 185 44.08 -2.09 2.13
CA THR A 185 45.06 -1.22 2.83
C THR A 185 46.42 -1.13 2.07
N ARG A 186 46.72 -2.09 1.17
CA ARG A 186 47.89 -2.07 0.28
C ARG A 186 47.66 -1.31 -1.02
N ALA A 187 46.41 -1.12 -1.42
CA ALA A 187 46.09 -0.30 -2.58
C ALA A 187 46.39 1.15 -2.23
N GLU A 188 47.47 1.68 -2.76
CA GLU A 188 47.76 3.12 -2.68
C GLU A 188 46.57 3.90 -3.28
N PRO A 189 46.29 5.11 -2.76
CA PRO A 189 45.23 5.93 -3.35
C PRO A 189 45.61 6.19 -4.81
N VAL A 190 44.80 5.70 -5.74
CA VAL A 190 44.89 6.04 -7.14
C VAL A 190 44.86 7.55 -7.24
N GLY A 191 46.01 8.17 -7.55
CA GLY A 191 46.18 9.62 -7.64
C GLY A 191 45.08 10.21 -8.52
N SER A 192 44.39 11.22 -8.02
CA SER A 192 43.47 12.01 -8.84
C SER A 192 44.20 12.47 -10.11
N PRO A 193 43.62 12.27 -11.30
CA PRO A 193 44.20 12.81 -12.51
C PRO A 193 44.34 14.33 -12.39
N ALA A 194 45.59 14.82 -12.62
CA ALA A 194 45.85 16.24 -12.61
C ALA A 194 44.96 16.95 -13.65
N PRO A 195 44.48 18.17 -13.37
CA PRO A 195 43.65 18.90 -14.32
C PRO A 195 44.48 19.19 -15.58
N GLU A 196 44.04 18.67 -16.72
CA GLU A 196 44.63 19.00 -18.02
C GLU A 196 44.48 20.51 -18.26
N THR A 197 45.60 21.21 -18.27
CA THR A 197 45.69 22.61 -18.71
C THR A 197 45.40 22.68 -20.20
N ARG A 198 44.21 23.10 -20.54
CA ARG A 198 43.75 23.40 -21.89
C ARG A 198 44.60 24.56 -22.45
N LYS A 199 45.57 24.24 -23.33
CA LYS A 199 46.29 25.25 -24.10
C LYS A 199 45.31 25.94 -25.07
N GLU A 200 45.00 27.20 -24.80
CA GLU A 200 44.36 28.06 -25.78
C GLU A 200 45.34 28.33 -26.94
N SER A 201 45.06 27.72 -28.09
CA SER A 201 45.71 28.09 -29.34
C SER A 201 45.03 29.36 -29.90
N GLY A 202 45.66 30.50 -29.68
CA GLY A 202 45.31 31.73 -30.34
C GLY A 202 45.45 31.58 -31.86
N ARG A 203 44.35 31.75 -32.60
CA ARG A 203 44.39 32.06 -34.05
C ARG A 203 44.15 33.54 -34.21
N GLY A 204 45.22 34.26 -34.51
CA GLY A 204 45.13 35.57 -35.07
C GLY A 204 44.53 35.55 -36.49
N ARG A 205 43.84 36.60 -36.79
CA ARG A 205 43.27 36.87 -38.11
C ARG A 205 43.85 38.19 -38.62
N PRO A 206 44.17 38.24 -39.92
CA PRO A 206 44.38 39.54 -40.58
C PRO A 206 43.01 40.21 -40.88
#